data_5f0763993f6e9e71dd39896f73c82462
#
_entry.id   5f0763993f6e9e71dd39896f73c82462
#
_cell.length_a   1.000
_cell.length_b   1.000
_cell.length_c   1.000
_cell.angle_alpha   90.00
_cell.angle_beta   90.00
_cell.angle_gamma   90.00
#
_symmetry.space_group_name_H-M   'P 1'
#
loop_
_entity.id
_entity.type
_entity.pdbx_description
1 polymer ?
#
loop_
_entity_poly.entity_id
_entity_poly.type
_entity_poly.pdbx_seq_one_letter_code
_entity_poly.pdbx_strand_id
1 'polypeptide(L)'
;WGMILPGFFSVDIRIDNHAANGRSSRSFISEGRWEKVISKVKKGDYVFIQFGHNDEKADPTRHTDPGTTFDDHLRRYVNETRAKGGIPVLFNSIVRRNFVQPKDTSISKDVRRTPGESEPPKEGTVLFDTHGAYLDSPRNVAKELGVAFIDMNKITHDLVEGLGPVESKKLFMFVEPDQVPAFPKGREDNTHLNVYGARVIAGLAVEAIGKAVPELAPYIRHYDYVVAQDGSGDFFTVQEAINAVPDFRKNIRTTILIRKGTYKEKIIIPESKINVSLIGEEGATLTNDDFANKKNVFGENMGTSGSSSCYIYAPDFYAENITFENSAGPVGQAVACFVSADRAFFKNCRFLGFQDTLYTYGKQSRQYYEDCYIEGTVDFIFGWSTAVFNRCHIHSKRDGYVTAPSTDQGKKYGYVFYDCKLTASPEAKKVYLSRPWRPYAQAVFVRCELGQHVLPEGWNNWGKKENEKTAFYAEYDSRGEGANPKARAAFSHQLKTLKGYEIETVLAGDDGWNPVKNGNHLLDVKR
;
A
#
# COMPACT_ATOMS: atom_id res chain seq x y z
N TRP A 1 5.05 -18.66 -9.71
CA TRP A 1 4.44 -17.38 -10.05
C TRP A 1 3.23 -17.56 -10.99
N GLY A 2 3.29 -18.41 -11.97
CA GLY A 2 2.19 -18.63 -12.94
C GLY A 2 0.85 -19.03 -12.31
N MET A 3 0.83 -19.71 -11.16
CA MET A 3 -0.40 -20.04 -10.42
C MET A 3 -1.12 -18.80 -9.85
N ILE A 4 -0.37 -17.75 -9.58
CA ILE A 4 -0.89 -16.51 -8.97
C ILE A 4 -1.33 -15.51 -10.05
N LEU A 5 -0.91 -15.72 -11.28
CA LEU A 5 -1.14 -14.80 -12.41
C LEU A 5 -2.61 -14.39 -12.62
N PRO A 6 -3.62 -15.28 -12.42
CA PRO A 6 -5.02 -14.87 -12.54
C PRO A 6 -5.42 -13.68 -11.69
N GLY A 7 -4.80 -13.48 -10.53
CA GLY A 7 -5.06 -12.33 -9.66
C GLY A 7 -4.58 -10.98 -10.19
N PHE A 8 -3.81 -10.97 -11.28
CA PHE A 8 -3.22 -9.77 -11.87
C PHE A 8 -3.85 -9.36 -13.21
N PHE A 9 -4.83 -10.11 -13.69
CA PHE A 9 -5.58 -9.74 -14.89
C PHE A 9 -7.05 -9.48 -14.57
N SER A 10 -7.72 -8.67 -15.40
CA SER A 10 -9.16 -8.43 -15.31
C SER A 10 -9.94 -9.72 -15.56
N VAL A 11 -11.21 -9.71 -15.18
CA VAL A 11 -12.13 -10.85 -15.38
C VAL A 11 -12.33 -11.23 -16.85
N ASP A 12 -11.98 -10.33 -17.78
CA ASP A 12 -12.05 -10.56 -19.22
C ASP A 12 -10.96 -11.51 -19.74
N ILE A 13 -9.90 -11.73 -18.93
CA ILE A 13 -8.81 -12.64 -19.26
C ILE A 13 -8.92 -13.91 -18.43
N ARG A 14 -9.11 -15.03 -19.13
CA ARG A 14 -9.06 -16.36 -18.51
C ARG A 14 -7.67 -16.97 -18.64
N ILE A 15 -7.06 -17.32 -17.52
CA ILE A 15 -5.76 -18.01 -17.49
C ILE A 15 -5.98 -19.49 -17.20
N ASP A 16 -5.57 -20.35 -18.13
CA ASP A 16 -5.56 -21.81 -17.98
C ASP A 16 -4.12 -22.28 -17.74
N ASN A 17 -3.78 -22.57 -16.48
CA ASN A 17 -2.43 -22.93 -16.08
C ASN A 17 -2.17 -24.43 -16.23
N HIS A 18 -1.37 -24.82 -17.21
CA HIS A 18 -0.94 -26.18 -17.49
C HIS A 18 0.46 -26.54 -16.96
N ALA A 19 1.15 -25.60 -16.29
CA ALA A 19 2.48 -25.87 -15.74
C ALA A 19 2.46 -27.04 -14.76
N ALA A 20 3.46 -27.91 -14.85
CA ALA A 20 3.60 -29.07 -13.99
C ALA A 20 5.00 -29.10 -13.34
N ASN A 21 5.02 -29.34 -12.00
CA ASN A 21 6.26 -29.42 -11.25
C ASN A 21 7.21 -30.48 -11.79
N GLY A 22 8.51 -30.17 -11.86
CA GLY A 22 9.57 -31.10 -12.23
C GLY A 22 9.64 -31.43 -13.72
N ARG A 23 8.90 -30.77 -14.60
CA ARG A 23 8.89 -31.02 -16.05
C ARG A 23 9.87 -30.10 -16.78
N SER A 24 10.66 -30.69 -17.65
CA SER A 24 11.45 -30.03 -18.67
C SER A 24 10.66 -29.85 -19.96
N SER A 25 11.20 -29.14 -20.93
CA SER A 25 10.62 -29.03 -22.28
C SER A 25 10.43 -30.44 -22.92
N ARG A 26 11.41 -31.34 -22.73
CA ARG A 26 11.35 -32.73 -23.21
C ARG A 26 10.25 -33.50 -22.52
N SER A 27 10.26 -33.57 -21.19
CA SER A 27 9.30 -34.42 -20.45
C SER A 27 7.87 -33.91 -20.59
N PHE A 28 7.65 -32.62 -20.76
CA PHE A 28 6.33 -32.04 -20.99
C PHE A 28 5.73 -32.50 -22.32
N ILE A 29 6.59 -32.70 -23.36
CA ILE A 29 6.19 -33.29 -24.64
C ILE A 29 5.96 -34.79 -24.48
N SER A 30 6.96 -35.54 -23.97
CA SER A 30 6.92 -36.99 -23.94
C SER A 30 5.81 -37.57 -23.05
N GLU A 31 5.33 -36.82 -22.05
CA GLU A 31 4.18 -37.18 -21.21
C GLU A 31 2.81 -36.83 -21.82
N GLY A 32 2.76 -36.32 -23.07
CA GLY A 32 1.51 -35.91 -23.73
C GLY A 32 0.86 -34.68 -23.09
N ARG A 33 1.62 -33.89 -22.35
CA ARG A 33 1.09 -32.67 -21.71
C ARG A 33 0.94 -31.52 -22.70
N TRP A 34 1.90 -31.40 -23.62
CA TRP A 34 1.84 -30.40 -24.67
C TRP A 34 0.65 -30.62 -25.60
N GLU A 35 0.38 -31.86 -25.96
CA GLU A 35 -0.77 -32.22 -26.79
C GLU A 35 -2.10 -31.81 -26.15
N LYS A 36 -2.19 -31.91 -24.81
CA LYS A 36 -3.37 -31.44 -24.07
C LYS A 36 -3.51 -29.92 -24.11
N VAL A 37 -2.38 -29.15 -24.07
CA VAL A 37 -2.40 -27.71 -24.19
C VAL A 37 -2.84 -27.30 -25.59
N ILE A 38 -2.11 -27.79 -26.61
CA ILE A 38 -2.31 -27.36 -27.99
C ILE A 38 -3.69 -27.76 -28.55
N SER A 39 -4.30 -28.80 -28.01
CA SER A 39 -5.67 -29.18 -28.37
C SER A 39 -6.72 -28.19 -27.94
N LYS A 40 -6.43 -27.35 -26.94
CA LYS A 40 -7.34 -26.33 -26.40
C LYS A 40 -7.11 -24.93 -27.00
N VAL A 41 -5.91 -24.68 -27.55
CA VAL A 41 -5.53 -23.36 -28.11
C VAL A 41 -6.44 -22.99 -29.27
N LYS A 42 -6.93 -21.77 -29.24
CA LYS A 42 -7.77 -21.13 -30.26
C LYS A 42 -7.06 -19.92 -30.86
N LYS A 43 -7.56 -19.46 -31.98
CA LYS A 43 -7.07 -18.21 -32.61
C LYS A 43 -7.21 -17.04 -31.62
N GLY A 44 -6.08 -16.34 -31.41
CA GLY A 44 -6.01 -15.17 -30.52
C GLY A 44 -5.62 -15.50 -29.08
N ASP A 45 -5.55 -16.78 -28.68
CA ASP A 45 -5.05 -17.14 -27.35
C ASP A 45 -3.55 -16.87 -27.25
N TYR A 46 -3.11 -16.33 -26.12
CA TYR A 46 -1.70 -16.18 -25.78
C TYR A 46 -1.19 -17.43 -25.07
N VAL A 47 -0.05 -17.95 -25.51
CA VAL A 47 0.58 -19.13 -24.89
C VAL A 47 1.92 -18.72 -24.28
N PHE A 48 1.98 -18.68 -22.95
CA PHE A 48 3.17 -18.35 -22.19
C PHE A 48 4.01 -19.60 -21.94
N ILE A 49 5.24 -19.61 -22.42
CA ILE A 49 6.12 -20.78 -22.45
C ILE A 49 7.39 -20.49 -21.65
N GLN A 50 7.57 -21.19 -20.52
CA GLN A 50 8.74 -21.09 -19.66
C GLN A 50 9.29 -22.47 -19.31
N PHE A 51 10.52 -22.77 -19.72
CA PHE A 51 11.28 -23.98 -19.41
C PHE A 51 12.74 -23.62 -19.10
N GLY A 52 13.54 -24.60 -18.67
CA GLY A 52 14.96 -24.47 -18.37
C GLY A 52 15.36 -25.12 -17.06
N HIS A 53 14.67 -24.85 -15.93
CA HIS A 53 15.01 -25.39 -14.60
C HIS A 53 15.21 -26.90 -14.53
N ASN A 54 14.46 -27.68 -15.32
CA ASN A 54 14.55 -29.13 -15.36
C ASN A 54 15.25 -29.66 -16.60
N ASP A 55 15.40 -28.84 -17.61
CA ASP A 55 16.13 -29.16 -18.85
C ASP A 55 17.63 -29.36 -18.59
N GLU A 56 18.19 -28.64 -17.64
CA GLU A 56 19.59 -28.75 -17.21
C GLU A 56 19.91 -29.96 -16.33
N LYS A 57 18.89 -30.74 -15.89
CA LYS A 57 19.10 -31.92 -15.05
C LYS A 57 19.78 -33.01 -15.86
N ALA A 58 20.69 -33.75 -15.23
CA ALA A 58 21.40 -34.87 -15.89
C ALA A 58 20.52 -36.07 -16.23
N ASP A 59 19.27 -36.15 -15.71
CA ASP A 59 18.29 -37.19 -15.98
C ASP A 59 17.90 -37.19 -17.47
N PRO A 60 18.18 -38.28 -18.22
CA PRO A 60 17.96 -38.33 -19.68
C PRO A 60 16.49 -38.15 -20.09
N THR A 61 15.54 -38.40 -19.19
CA THR A 61 14.11 -38.18 -19.46
C THR A 61 13.74 -36.70 -19.46
N ARG A 62 14.58 -35.85 -18.89
CA ARG A 62 14.38 -34.39 -18.77
C ARG A 62 15.43 -33.58 -19.49
N HIS A 63 16.66 -34.10 -19.57
CA HIS A 63 17.80 -33.35 -20.11
C HIS A 63 17.60 -32.93 -21.56
N THR A 64 17.98 -31.69 -21.84
CA THR A 64 18.10 -31.11 -23.19
C THR A 64 19.35 -30.24 -23.25
N ASP A 65 19.87 -29.98 -24.45
CA ASP A 65 21.07 -29.19 -24.66
C ASP A 65 20.72 -27.85 -25.29
N PRO A 66 21.17 -26.71 -24.68
CA PRO A 66 21.03 -25.38 -25.27
C PRO A 66 21.68 -25.29 -26.64
N GLY A 67 21.07 -24.55 -27.55
CA GLY A 67 21.54 -24.41 -28.94
C GLY A 67 21.14 -25.58 -29.85
N THR A 68 20.64 -26.69 -29.30
CA THR A 68 20.18 -27.88 -30.07
C THR A 68 18.81 -28.33 -29.59
N THR A 69 18.75 -29.43 -28.82
CA THR A 69 17.47 -30.08 -28.44
C THR A 69 16.55 -29.18 -27.59
N PHE A 70 17.09 -28.31 -26.78
CA PHE A 70 16.27 -27.34 -26.02
C PHE A 70 15.63 -26.31 -26.96
N ASP A 71 16.43 -25.75 -27.89
CA ASP A 71 15.96 -24.78 -28.86
C ASP A 71 14.95 -25.40 -29.84
N ASP A 72 15.15 -26.67 -30.25
CA ASP A 72 14.20 -27.39 -31.11
C ASP A 72 12.84 -27.59 -30.43
N HIS A 73 12.83 -27.89 -29.12
CA HIS A 73 11.59 -27.95 -28.37
C HIS A 73 10.90 -26.58 -28.29
N LEU A 74 11.65 -25.50 -28.06
CA LEU A 74 11.08 -24.13 -28.03
C LEU A 74 10.51 -23.75 -29.41
N ARG A 75 11.22 -24.06 -30.51
CA ARG A 75 10.71 -23.85 -31.87
C ARG A 75 9.41 -24.63 -32.11
N ARG A 76 9.36 -25.89 -31.64
CA ARG A 76 8.15 -26.70 -31.72
C ARG A 76 6.98 -26.08 -31.02
N TYR A 77 7.14 -25.61 -29.75
CA TYR A 77 6.10 -24.95 -28.99
C TYR A 77 5.59 -23.71 -29.71
N VAL A 78 6.48 -22.87 -30.23
CA VAL A 78 6.14 -21.65 -30.97
C VAL A 78 5.36 -21.97 -32.26
N ASN A 79 5.89 -22.89 -33.08
CA ASN A 79 5.31 -23.17 -34.39
C ASN A 79 3.93 -23.86 -34.27
N GLU A 80 3.78 -24.80 -33.35
CA GLU A 80 2.50 -25.49 -33.14
C GLU A 80 1.45 -24.53 -32.54
N THR A 81 1.85 -23.59 -31.67
CA THR A 81 0.96 -22.51 -31.18
C THR A 81 0.47 -21.67 -32.36
N ARG A 82 1.37 -21.20 -33.21
CA ARG A 82 1.02 -20.40 -34.41
C ARG A 82 0.13 -21.15 -35.38
N ALA A 83 0.36 -22.44 -35.58
CA ALA A 83 -0.47 -23.30 -36.44
C ALA A 83 -1.94 -23.35 -35.96
N LYS A 84 -2.19 -23.14 -34.68
CA LYS A 84 -3.55 -23.00 -34.10
C LYS A 84 -4.08 -21.57 -34.10
N GLY A 85 -3.32 -20.60 -34.61
CA GLY A 85 -3.67 -19.18 -34.58
C GLY A 85 -3.44 -18.53 -33.20
N GLY A 86 -2.74 -19.22 -32.28
CA GLY A 86 -2.33 -18.67 -31.00
C GLY A 86 -1.09 -17.79 -31.11
N ILE A 87 -0.84 -17.00 -30.10
CA ILE A 87 0.26 -16.03 -29.99
C ILE A 87 1.24 -16.52 -28.91
N PRO A 88 2.42 -17.08 -29.29
CA PRO A 88 3.39 -17.56 -28.34
C PRO A 88 4.21 -16.41 -27.72
N VAL A 89 4.52 -16.54 -26.43
CA VAL A 89 5.41 -15.64 -25.67
C VAL A 89 6.42 -16.49 -24.92
N LEU A 90 7.70 -16.27 -25.15
CA LEU A 90 8.77 -17.02 -24.50
C LEU A 90 9.30 -16.30 -23.26
N PHE A 91 9.62 -17.10 -22.26
CA PHE A 91 10.21 -16.67 -20.99
C PHE A 91 11.44 -17.52 -20.70
N ASN A 92 12.50 -16.93 -20.13
CA ASN A 92 13.56 -17.72 -19.49
C ASN A 92 13.24 -18.02 -18.01
N SER A 93 14.07 -18.87 -17.40
CA SER A 93 13.90 -19.28 -16.00
C SER A 93 14.14 -18.14 -15.01
N ILE A 94 13.35 -18.08 -13.93
CA ILE A 94 13.64 -17.19 -12.80
C ILE A 94 14.94 -17.61 -12.12
N VAL A 95 15.63 -16.65 -11.45
CA VAL A 95 16.87 -16.91 -10.72
C VAL A 95 16.64 -17.89 -9.55
N ARG A 96 17.64 -18.73 -9.26
CA ARG A 96 17.75 -19.41 -7.97
C ARG A 96 18.49 -18.54 -6.96
N ARG A 97 18.12 -18.62 -5.70
CA ARG A 97 18.74 -17.85 -4.62
C ARG A 97 20.06 -18.51 -4.15
N ASN A 98 21.08 -18.48 -5.00
CA ASN A 98 22.38 -19.07 -4.71
C ASN A 98 23.41 -17.96 -4.45
N PHE A 99 23.55 -17.55 -3.19
CA PHE A 99 24.61 -16.62 -2.79
C PHE A 99 25.89 -17.38 -2.44
N VAL A 100 26.99 -16.99 -3.05
CA VAL A 100 28.27 -17.69 -2.99
C VAL A 100 29.43 -16.72 -2.77
N GLN A 101 30.56 -17.23 -2.26
CA GLN A 101 31.79 -16.47 -2.27
C GLN A 101 32.28 -16.29 -3.73
N PRO A 102 32.80 -15.13 -4.13
CA PRO A 102 33.14 -14.83 -5.53
C PRO A 102 34.10 -15.80 -6.21
N LYS A 103 34.83 -16.61 -5.44
CA LYS A 103 35.81 -17.59 -5.95
C LYS A 103 35.29 -19.03 -5.94
N ASP A 104 34.07 -19.28 -5.45
CA ASP A 104 33.52 -20.64 -5.36
C ASP A 104 32.57 -20.91 -6.53
N THR A 105 33.08 -21.60 -7.54
CA THR A 105 32.31 -22.01 -8.73
C THR A 105 31.81 -23.46 -8.68
N SER A 106 32.00 -24.16 -7.53
CA SER A 106 31.70 -25.58 -7.39
C SER A 106 30.26 -25.91 -7.02
N ILE A 107 29.33 -24.97 -7.16
CA ILE A 107 27.98 -25.08 -6.60
C ILE A 107 27.11 -26.07 -7.36
N SER A 108 26.47 -26.94 -6.59
CA SER A 108 25.44 -27.85 -7.10
C SER A 108 24.24 -27.09 -7.65
N LYS A 109 23.78 -27.48 -8.83
CA LYS A 109 22.57 -26.96 -9.49
C LYS A 109 21.26 -27.26 -8.76
N ASP A 110 21.28 -28.15 -7.79
CA ASP A 110 20.11 -28.49 -6.95
C ASP A 110 20.38 -28.13 -5.50
N VAL A 111 20.06 -26.89 -5.14
CA VAL A 111 20.37 -26.31 -3.82
C VAL A 111 19.16 -26.44 -2.89
N ARG A 112 18.68 -27.66 -2.68
CA ARG A 112 17.79 -27.99 -1.56
C ARG A 112 18.66 -28.43 -0.39
N ARG A 113 18.60 -27.67 0.71
CA ARG A 113 19.34 -27.98 1.92
C ARG A 113 18.39 -28.34 3.06
N THR A 114 18.84 -29.17 3.96
CA THR A 114 18.16 -29.45 5.22
C THR A 114 18.44 -28.30 6.20
N PRO A 115 17.47 -27.84 7.00
CA PRO A 115 17.72 -26.82 8.02
C PRO A 115 18.89 -27.22 8.93
N GLY A 116 19.79 -26.28 9.20
CA GLY A 116 20.99 -26.51 9.99
C GLY A 116 22.22 -26.95 9.21
N GLU A 117 22.12 -27.25 7.91
CA GLU A 117 23.25 -27.60 7.05
C GLU A 117 23.85 -26.38 6.32
N SER A 118 23.17 -25.24 6.35
CA SER A 118 23.63 -24.01 5.72
C SER A 118 24.34 -23.09 6.71
N GLU A 119 25.59 -22.77 6.44
CA GLU A 119 26.19 -21.59 7.10
C GLU A 119 25.44 -20.31 6.67
N PRO A 120 25.26 -19.35 7.59
CA PRO A 120 24.73 -18.04 7.19
C PRO A 120 25.63 -17.43 6.12
N PRO A 121 25.05 -16.67 5.14
CA PRO A 121 25.84 -16.03 4.09
C PRO A 121 26.92 -15.13 4.70
N LYS A 122 28.18 -15.33 4.30
CA LYS A 122 29.31 -14.50 4.73
C LYS A 122 29.27 -13.16 4.00
N GLU A 123 29.79 -12.15 4.64
CA GLU A 123 29.96 -10.83 4.03
C GLU A 123 30.71 -10.95 2.69
N GLY A 124 30.25 -10.22 1.65
CA GLY A 124 30.83 -10.27 0.30
C GLY A 124 30.37 -11.41 -0.60
N THR A 125 29.28 -12.14 -0.23
CA THR A 125 28.67 -13.11 -1.17
C THR A 125 27.99 -12.42 -2.33
N VAL A 126 28.03 -13.05 -3.51
CA VAL A 126 27.36 -12.59 -4.74
C VAL A 126 26.30 -13.61 -5.17
N LEU A 127 25.25 -13.14 -5.82
CA LEU A 127 24.23 -14.01 -6.39
C LEU A 127 24.77 -14.68 -7.65
N PHE A 128 24.79 -16.01 -7.68
CA PHE A 128 25.31 -16.81 -8.78
C PHE A 128 24.18 -17.53 -9.50
N ASP A 129 24.02 -17.25 -10.81
CA ASP A 129 23.03 -17.95 -11.63
C ASP A 129 23.58 -19.29 -12.14
N THR A 130 22.81 -20.35 -11.94
CA THR A 130 23.21 -21.72 -12.30
C THR A 130 22.67 -22.22 -13.64
N HIS A 131 21.86 -21.42 -14.36
CA HIS A 131 21.20 -21.86 -15.58
C HIS A 131 22.09 -21.82 -16.83
N GLY A 132 23.13 -20.95 -16.83
CA GLY A 132 24.05 -20.84 -17.95
C GLY A 132 23.33 -20.58 -19.30
N ALA A 133 23.71 -21.28 -20.35
CA ALA A 133 23.19 -21.10 -21.71
C ALA A 133 21.68 -21.39 -21.88
N TYR A 134 21.02 -22.04 -20.88
CA TYR A 134 19.55 -22.20 -20.90
C TYR A 134 18.80 -20.87 -20.78
N LEU A 135 19.45 -19.79 -20.34
CA LEU A 135 18.84 -18.45 -20.32
C LEU A 135 18.81 -17.81 -21.70
N ASP A 136 19.79 -18.13 -22.55
CA ASP A 136 19.93 -17.52 -23.88
C ASP A 136 19.06 -18.20 -24.93
N SER A 137 18.83 -19.51 -24.83
CA SER A 137 18.02 -20.26 -25.79
C SER A 137 16.62 -19.66 -26.02
N PRO A 138 15.80 -19.34 -24.98
CA PRO A 138 14.49 -18.72 -25.22
C PRO A 138 14.60 -17.35 -25.90
N ARG A 139 15.60 -16.55 -25.56
CA ARG A 139 15.87 -15.24 -26.19
C ARG A 139 16.22 -15.39 -27.67
N ASN A 140 17.13 -16.32 -27.97
CA ASN A 140 17.61 -16.57 -29.33
C ASN A 140 16.48 -17.10 -30.23
N VAL A 141 15.71 -18.09 -29.76
CA VAL A 141 14.56 -18.64 -30.49
C VAL A 141 13.46 -17.60 -30.68
N ALA A 142 13.22 -16.76 -29.67
CA ALA A 142 12.25 -15.65 -29.79
C ALA A 142 12.67 -14.67 -30.88
N LYS A 143 13.94 -14.28 -30.90
CA LYS A 143 14.51 -13.39 -31.94
C LYS A 143 14.45 -14.03 -33.33
N GLU A 144 14.81 -15.32 -33.44
CA GLU A 144 14.77 -16.09 -34.69
C GLU A 144 13.37 -16.14 -35.30
N LEU A 145 12.39 -16.42 -34.45
CA LEU A 145 11.00 -16.63 -34.90
C LEU A 145 10.12 -15.37 -34.80
N GLY A 146 10.67 -14.22 -34.36
CA GLY A 146 9.94 -12.96 -34.23
C GLY A 146 8.75 -13.08 -33.27
N VAL A 147 8.97 -13.63 -32.06
CA VAL A 147 7.96 -13.69 -30.98
C VAL A 147 8.40 -12.86 -29.79
N ALA A 148 7.42 -12.46 -28.94
CA ALA A 148 7.73 -11.72 -27.72
C ALA A 148 8.58 -12.58 -26.77
N PHE A 149 9.57 -11.95 -26.13
CA PHE A 149 10.42 -12.55 -25.10
C PHE A 149 10.42 -11.69 -23.84
N ILE A 150 10.35 -12.36 -22.70
CA ILE A 150 10.40 -11.74 -21.38
C ILE A 150 11.54 -12.34 -20.56
N ASP A 151 12.51 -11.51 -20.20
CA ASP A 151 13.69 -11.90 -19.43
C ASP A 151 13.37 -11.98 -17.93
N MET A 152 12.69 -13.07 -17.54
CA MET A 152 12.35 -13.30 -16.14
C MET A 152 13.58 -13.54 -15.26
N ASN A 153 14.66 -14.07 -15.85
CA ASN A 153 15.89 -14.24 -15.11
C ASN A 153 16.44 -12.89 -14.64
N LYS A 154 16.65 -11.96 -15.59
CA LYS A 154 17.14 -10.62 -15.25
C LYS A 154 16.27 -9.92 -14.21
N ILE A 155 14.94 -9.95 -14.39
CA ILE A 155 13.98 -9.30 -13.48
C ILE A 155 14.10 -9.86 -12.07
N THR A 156 14.17 -11.19 -11.95
CA THR A 156 14.24 -11.86 -10.65
C THR A 156 15.64 -11.83 -10.04
N HIS A 157 16.69 -11.82 -10.88
CA HIS A 157 18.07 -11.62 -10.42
C HIS A 157 18.23 -10.24 -9.76
N ASP A 158 17.80 -9.18 -10.44
CA ASP A 158 17.87 -7.81 -9.92
C ASP A 158 17.12 -7.68 -8.58
N LEU A 159 15.95 -8.32 -8.46
CA LEU A 159 15.18 -8.36 -7.22
C LEU A 159 15.93 -9.09 -6.08
N VAL A 160 16.41 -10.29 -6.34
CA VAL A 160 17.05 -11.15 -5.32
C VAL A 160 18.39 -10.58 -4.90
N GLU A 161 19.18 -10.07 -5.84
CA GLU A 161 20.45 -9.40 -5.57
C GLU A 161 20.24 -8.12 -4.76
N GLY A 162 19.27 -7.29 -5.13
CA GLY A 162 18.94 -6.04 -4.42
C GLY A 162 18.45 -6.27 -2.98
N LEU A 163 17.77 -7.39 -2.70
CA LEU A 163 17.38 -7.81 -1.36
C LEU A 163 18.55 -8.40 -0.56
N GLY A 164 19.56 -8.92 -1.24
CA GLY A 164 20.70 -9.57 -0.62
C GLY A 164 20.37 -10.94 0.01
N PRO A 165 21.39 -11.58 0.62
CA PRO A 165 21.29 -12.98 1.05
C PRO A 165 20.35 -13.23 2.25
N VAL A 166 20.04 -12.23 3.05
CA VAL A 166 19.15 -12.37 4.22
C VAL A 166 17.70 -12.12 3.82
N GLU A 167 17.42 -10.93 3.31
CA GLU A 167 16.05 -10.50 3.02
C GLU A 167 15.40 -11.27 1.87
N SER A 168 16.16 -11.77 0.92
CA SER A 168 15.63 -12.58 -0.18
C SER A 168 15.05 -13.93 0.26
N LYS A 169 15.40 -14.44 1.47
CA LYS A 169 14.80 -15.67 2.02
C LYS A 169 13.27 -15.59 2.07
N LYS A 170 12.71 -14.41 2.32
CA LYS A 170 11.26 -14.20 2.40
C LYS A 170 10.49 -14.52 1.11
N LEU A 171 11.17 -14.58 -0.04
CA LEU A 171 10.57 -14.94 -1.32
C LEU A 171 10.49 -16.46 -1.55
N PHE A 172 11.32 -17.23 -0.87
CA PHE A 172 11.53 -18.66 -1.13
C PHE A 172 10.96 -19.54 -0.01
N MET A 173 10.98 -20.86 -0.22
CA MET A 173 10.43 -21.84 0.73
C MET A 173 11.39 -22.07 1.89
N PHE A 174 11.50 -21.09 2.77
CA PHE A 174 12.15 -21.20 4.06
C PHE A 174 11.07 -21.36 5.14
N VAL A 175 11.11 -22.50 5.83
CA VAL A 175 10.14 -22.88 6.87
C VAL A 175 10.91 -23.41 8.06
N GLU A 176 10.66 -22.83 9.23
CA GLU A 176 11.26 -23.32 10.48
C GLU A 176 10.71 -24.70 10.89
N PRO A 177 11.44 -25.50 11.67
CA PRO A 177 10.93 -26.74 12.21
C PRO A 177 9.59 -26.53 12.93
N ASP A 178 8.68 -27.49 12.80
CA ASP A 178 7.34 -27.51 13.41
C ASP A 178 6.39 -26.37 13.01
N GLN A 179 6.79 -25.47 12.12
CA GLN A 179 5.97 -24.36 11.63
C GLN A 179 4.85 -24.81 10.69
N VAL A 180 5.11 -25.83 9.86
CA VAL A 180 4.16 -26.34 8.88
C VAL A 180 4.12 -27.88 8.98
N PRO A 181 2.94 -28.50 9.16
CA PRO A 181 2.83 -29.96 9.31
C PRO A 181 3.46 -30.79 8.18
N ALA A 182 3.45 -30.26 6.94
CA ALA A 182 4.08 -30.90 5.79
C ALA A 182 5.61 -30.90 5.83
N PHE A 183 6.24 -30.07 6.67
CA PHE A 183 7.67 -29.92 6.82
C PHE A 183 8.07 -29.90 8.32
N PRO A 184 7.89 -31.01 9.05
CA PRO A 184 8.14 -31.03 10.50
C PRO A 184 9.60 -30.74 10.88
N LYS A 185 10.54 -31.00 9.99
CA LYS A 185 11.97 -30.67 10.18
C LYS A 185 12.35 -29.29 9.61
N GLY A 186 11.36 -28.50 9.19
CA GLY A 186 11.61 -27.28 8.45
C GLY A 186 12.01 -27.52 6.99
N ARG A 187 12.29 -26.44 6.27
CA ARG A 187 12.74 -26.50 4.88
C ARG A 187 13.57 -25.27 4.54
N GLU A 188 14.70 -25.48 3.87
CA GLU A 188 15.49 -24.45 3.22
C GLU A 188 15.55 -24.74 1.71
N ASP A 189 14.90 -23.91 0.93
CA ASP A 189 14.78 -24.14 -0.52
C ASP A 189 15.03 -22.84 -1.27
N ASN A 190 16.16 -22.78 -1.94
CA ASN A 190 16.61 -21.62 -2.71
C ASN A 190 16.03 -21.58 -4.14
N THR A 191 15.15 -22.53 -4.50
CA THR A 191 14.60 -22.67 -5.86
C THR A 191 13.10 -22.39 -5.90
N HIS A 192 12.35 -22.93 -4.95
CA HIS A 192 10.89 -22.82 -4.97
C HIS A 192 10.40 -21.60 -4.17
N LEU A 193 9.52 -20.86 -4.78
CA LEU A 193 8.90 -19.69 -4.18
C LEU A 193 7.84 -20.12 -3.16
N ASN A 194 7.73 -19.37 -2.06
CA ASN A 194 6.54 -19.38 -1.23
C ASN A 194 5.42 -18.53 -1.85
N VAL A 195 4.25 -18.45 -1.21
CA VAL A 195 3.11 -17.67 -1.73
C VAL A 195 3.44 -16.18 -1.89
N TYR A 196 4.15 -15.61 -0.92
CA TYR A 196 4.58 -14.21 -0.99
C TYR A 196 5.52 -13.96 -2.17
N GLY A 197 6.58 -14.77 -2.31
CA GLY A 197 7.52 -14.63 -3.43
C GLY A 197 6.87 -14.89 -4.79
N ALA A 198 5.96 -15.86 -4.87
CA ALA A 198 5.21 -16.11 -6.09
C ALA A 198 4.36 -14.91 -6.51
N ARG A 199 3.74 -14.20 -5.53
CA ARG A 199 2.95 -12.99 -5.77
C ARG A 199 3.82 -11.81 -6.22
N VAL A 200 4.94 -11.56 -5.54
CA VAL A 200 5.89 -10.49 -5.91
C VAL A 200 6.40 -10.70 -7.34
N ILE A 201 6.85 -11.92 -7.65
CA ILE A 201 7.40 -12.23 -8.99
C ILE A 201 6.31 -12.22 -10.05
N ALA A 202 5.07 -12.64 -9.76
CA ALA A 202 3.96 -12.53 -10.69
C ALA A 202 3.65 -11.05 -11.04
N GLY A 203 3.70 -10.15 -10.06
CA GLY A 203 3.54 -8.71 -10.30
C GLY A 203 4.59 -8.16 -11.26
N LEU A 204 5.86 -8.49 -11.04
CA LEU A 204 6.94 -8.08 -11.95
C LEU A 204 6.80 -8.70 -13.36
N ALA A 205 6.36 -9.97 -13.42
CA ALA A 205 6.09 -10.66 -14.68
C ALA A 205 4.98 -9.96 -15.48
N VAL A 206 3.89 -9.57 -14.82
CA VAL A 206 2.75 -8.89 -15.46
C VAL A 206 3.13 -7.52 -16.02
N GLU A 207 3.94 -6.75 -15.30
CA GLU A 207 4.48 -5.48 -15.82
C GLU A 207 5.33 -5.70 -17.08
N ALA A 208 6.17 -6.74 -17.07
CA ALA A 208 6.98 -7.09 -18.23
C ALA A 208 6.13 -7.62 -19.39
N ILE A 209 5.07 -8.39 -19.10
CA ILE A 209 4.09 -8.85 -20.10
C ILE A 209 3.43 -7.65 -20.76
N GLY A 210 2.93 -6.67 -20.01
CA GLY A 210 2.29 -5.48 -20.59
C GLY A 210 3.20 -4.64 -21.47
N LYS A 211 4.53 -4.65 -21.21
CA LYS A 211 5.52 -3.98 -22.06
C LYS A 211 5.83 -4.77 -23.33
N ALA A 212 5.96 -6.10 -23.21
CA ALA A 212 6.33 -6.98 -24.32
C ALA A 212 5.14 -7.34 -25.23
N VAL A 213 3.93 -7.28 -24.70
CA VAL A 213 2.66 -7.62 -25.35
C VAL A 213 1.65 -6.49 -25.03
N PRO A 214 1.75 -5.33 -25.70
CA PRO A 214 0.94 -4.15 -25.39
C PRO A 214 -0.58 -4.38 -25.45
N GLU A 215 -1.03 -5.35 -26.22
CA GLU A 215 -2.44 -5.74 -26.32
C GLU A 215 -3.00 -6.32 -25.01
N LEU A 216 -2.13 -6.84 -24.13
CA LEU A 216 -2.53 -7.33 -22.82
C LEU A 216 -2.49 -6.24 -21.74
N ALA A 217 -1.82 -5.12 -21.98
CA ALA A 217 -1.67 -4.05 -21.00
C ALA A 217 -3.00 -3.51 -20.44
N PRO A 218 -4.06 -3.30 -21.25
CA PRO A 218 -5.36 -2.82 -20.74
C PRO A 218 -6.04 -3.78 -19.77
N TYR A 219 -5.67 -5.04 -19.78
CA TYR A 219 -6.27 -6.09 -18.95
C TYR A 219 -5.47 -6.36 -17.67
N ILE A 220 -4.37 -5.66 -17.44
CA ILE A 220 -3.56 -5.82 -16.24
C ILE A 220 -4.22 -5.08 -15.09
N ARG A 221 -4.42 -5.79 -13.99
CA ARG A 221 -4.89 -5.19 -12.73
C ARG A 221 -3.74 -4.50 -12.01
N HIS A 222 -3.90 -3.21 -11.75
CA HIS A 222 -2.98 -2.42 -10.93
C HIS A 222 -3.41 -2.38 -9.45
N TYR A 223 -4.60 -2.88 -9.12
CA TYR A 223 -5.19 -2.91 -7.78
C TYR A 223 -5.79 -4.28 -7.48
N ASP A 224 -5.84 -4.66 -6.19
CA ASP A 224 -6.44 -5.94 -5.77
C ASP A 224 -7.95 -5.93 -6.05
N TYR A 225 -8.62 -4.79 -5.76
CA TYR A 225 -10.03 -4.58 -6.01
C TYR A 225 -10.28 -3.24 -6.68
N VAL A 226 -11.32 -3.18 -7.47
CA VAL A 226 -11.82 -1.96 -8.10
C VAL A 226 -13.28 -1.77 -7.73
N VAL A 227 -13.62 -0.58 -7.19
CA VAL A 227 -15.00 -0.17 -6.91
C VAL A 227 -15.45 0.79 -7.98
N ALA A 228 -16.59 0.51 -8.63
CA ALA A 228 -17.17 1.34 -9.66
C ALA A 228 -18.70 1.22 -9.69
N GLN A 229 -19.40 2.35 -9.60
CA GLN A 229 -20.88 2.39 -9.57
C GLN A 229 -21.53 1.99 -10.89
N ASP A 230 -20.81 2.06 -11.99
CA ASP A 230 -21.24 1.68 -13.33
C ASP A 230 -21.10 0.19 -13.64
N GLY A 231 -20.59 -0.61 -12.70
CA GLY A 231 -20.36 -2.04 -12.85
C GLY A 231 -19.07 -2.41 -13.59
N SER A 232 -18.21 -1.45 -13.90
CA SER A 232 -16.90 -1.71 -14.52
C SER A 232 -15.84 -2.18 -13.52
N GLY A 233 -16.17 -2.24 -12.21
CA GLY A 233 -15.30 -2.72 -11.13
C GLY A 233 -15.70 -4.11 -10.63
N ASP A 234 -14.99 -4.55 -9.58
CA ASP A 234 -15.29 -5.81 -8.89
C ASP A 234 -16.48 -5.66 -7.92
N PHE A 235 -16.71 -4.43 -7.44
CA PHE A 235 -17.74 -4.08 -6.46
C PHE A 235 -18.44 -2.77 -6.86
N PHE A 236 -19.70 -2.65 -6.49
CA PHE A 236 -20.48 -1.42 -6.69
C PHE A 236 -20.30 -0.44 -5.53
N THR A 237 -20.03 -0.95 -4.33
CA THR A 237 -19.89 -0.18 -3.10
C THR A 237 -18.51 -0.34 -2.48
N VAL A 238 -18.06 0.70 -1.77
CA VAL A 238 -16.76 0.69 -1.09
C VAL A 238 -16.77 -0.30 0.08
N GLN A 239 -17.89 -0.39 0.81
CA GLN A 239 -18.01 -1.30 1.94
C GLN A 239 -17.92 -2.77 1.51
N GLU A 240 -18.48 -3.15 0.36
CA GLU A 240 -18.33 -4.52 -0.19
C GLU A 240 -16.86 -4.86 -0.46
N ALA A 241 -16.11 -3.95 -1.08
CA ALA A 241 -14.68 -4.14 -1.32
C ALA A 241 -13.88 -4.28 -0.02
N ILE A 242 -14.18 -3.46 1.00
CA ILE A 242 -13.56 -3.57 2.33
C ILE A 242 -13.88 -4.92 2.98
N ASN A 243 -15.14 -5.38 2.89
CA ASN A 243 -15.54 -6.66 3.46
C ASN A 243 -14.81 -7.84 2.80
N ALA A 244 -14.47 -7.73 1.52
CA ALA A 244 -13.71 -8.74 0.77
C ALA A 244 -12.21 -8.79 1.12
N VAL A 245 -11.65 -7.76 1.77
CA VAL A 245 -10.26 -7.76 2.24
C VAL A 245 -10.06 -8.89 3.24
N PRO A 246 -9.03 -9.76 3.09
CA PRO A 246 -8.72 -10.79 4.08
C PRO A 246 -8.39 -10.19 5.45
N ASP A 247 -8.94 -10.79 6.52
CA ASP A 247 -8.63 -10.38 7.88
C ASP A 247 -7.19 -10.74 8.27
N PHE A 248 -6.56 -9.90 9.09
CA PHE A 248 -5.21 -10.11 9.67
C PHE A 248 -4.10 -10.39 8.64
N ARG A 249 -4.19 -9.79 7.47
CA ARG A 249 -3.21 -9.96 6.40
C ARG A 249 -1.93 -9.16 6.70
N LYS A 250 -0.92 -9.81 7.29
CA LYS A 250 0.28 -9.14 7.83
C LYS A 250 1.34 -8.78 6.79
N ASN A 251 1.48 -9.56 5.73
CA ASN A 251 2.68 -9.52 4.89
C ASN A 251 2.50 -8.81 3.54
N ILE A 252 1.28 -8.50 3.16
CA ILE A 252 0.97 -7.87 1.87
C ILE A 252 -0.14 -6.86 2.08
N ARG A 253 0.02 -5.68 1.50
CA ARG A 253 -1.01 -4.64 1.48
C ARG A 253 -2.11 -4.99 0.49
N THR A 254 -3.37 -4.76 0.85
CA THR A 254 -4.50 -4.85 -0.08
C THR A 254 -4.82 -3.45 -0.58
N THR A 255 -4.86 -3.29 -1.90
CA THR A 255 -5.13 -2.02 -2.57
C THR A 255 -6.51 -2.04 -3.21
N ILE A 256 -7.31 -1.02 -2.93
CA ILE A 256 -8.66 -0.83 -3.47
C ILE A 256 -8.67 0.48 -4.27
N LEU A 257 -8.88 0.39 -5.59
CA LEU A 257 -9.16 1.55 -6.42
C LEU A 257 -10.63 1.91 -6.30
N ILE A 258 -10.92 3.17 -6.01
CA ILE A 258 -12.28 3.72 -6.01
C ILE A 258 -12.41 4.64 -7.21
N ARG A 259 -13.21 4.23 -8.20
CA ARG A 259 -13.48 5.02 -9.40
C ARG A 259 -14.19 6.32 -9.04
N LYS A 260 -14.07 7.31 -9.92
CA LYS A 260 -14.80 8.57 -9.80
C LYS A 260 -16.29 8.32 -9.54
N GLY A 261 -16.83 8.96 -8.50
CA GLY A 261 -18.24 8.83 -8.10
C GLY A 261 -18.49 9.33 -6.69
N THR A 262 -19.77 9.51 -6.35
CA THR A 262 -20.19 9.85 -4.99
C THR A 262 -20.82 8.61 -4.34
N TYR A 263 -20.09 8.03 -3.42
CA TYR A 263 -20.48 6.83 -2.68
C TYR A 263 -21.13 7.24 -1.36
N LYS A 264 -22.47 7.25 -1.35
CA LYS A 264 -23.24 7.58 -0.14
C LYS A 264 -23.40 6.34 0.72
N GLU A 265 -22.40 6.09 1.54
CA GLU A 265 -22.28 4.92 2.39
C GLU A 265 -21.77 5.30 3.77
N LYS A 266 -22.17 4.55 4.80
CA LYS A 266 -21.50 4.57 6.10
C LYS A 266 -20.40 3.52 6.10
N ILE A 267 -19.17 3.95 5.95
CA ILE A 267 -18.02 3.07 5.72
C ILE A 267 -17.34 2.72 7.04
N ILE A 268 -17.09 1.43 7.26
CA ILE A 268 -16.39 0.92 8.44
C ILE A 268 -15.23 0.03 7.98
N ILE A 269 -14.01 0.42 8.33
CA ILE A 269 -12.80 -0.39 8.10
C ILE A 269 -12.38 -0.96 9.47
N PRO A 270 -12.78 -2.19 9.82
CA PRO A 270 -12.56 -2.77 11.14
C PRO A 270 -11.08 -3.08 11.38
N GLU A 271 -10.70 -3.19 12.64
CA GLU A 271 -9.32 -3.41 13.09
C GLU A 271 -8.65 -4.65 12.46
N SER A 272 -9.45 -5.66 12.09
CA SER A 272 -8.95 -6.87 11.42
C SER A 272 -8.45 -6.66 9.99
N LYS A 273 -8.86 -5.57 9.31
CA LYS A 273 -8.49 -5.25 7.92
C LYS A 273 -7.14 -4.49 7.84
N ILE A 274 -6.11 -5.04 8.45
CA ILE A 274 -4.78 -4.42 8.49
C ILE A 274 -4.15 -4.29 7.10
N ASN A 275 -3.27 -3.30 6.90
CA ASN A 275 -2.55 -3.06 5.64
C ASN A 275 -3.49 -2.81 4.44
N VAL A 276 -4.50 -1.98 4.60
CA VAL A 276 -5.42 -1.60 3.50
C VAL A 276 -5.06 -0.22 2.95
N SER A 277 -5.09 -0.11 1.62
CA SER A 277 -5.01 1.17 0.91
C SER A 277 -6.29 1.43 0.13
N LEU A 278 -6.84 2.62 0.29
CA LEU A 278 -7.89 3.17 -0.56
C LEU A 278 -7.28 4.23 -1.49
N ILE A 279 -7.37 4.01 -2.79
CA ILE A 279 -6.85 4.93 -3.80
C ILE A 279 -8.02 5.45 -4.62
N GLY A 280 -8.25 6.77 -4.58
CA GLY A 280 -9.32 7.41 -5.35
C GLY A 280 -8.87 7.86 -6.72
N GLU A 281 -9.73 7.71 -7.72
CA GLU A 281 -9.66 8.56 -8.92
C GLU A 281 -10.09 9.98 -8.56
N GLU A 282 -9.69 10.96 -9.35
CA GLU A 282 -10.12 12.35 -9.14
C GLU A 282 -11.66 12.44 -9.13
N GLY A 283 -12.22 12.92 -8.01
CA GLY A 283 -13.66 12.99 -7.78
C GLY A 283 -14.27 11.76 -7.10
N ALA A 284 -13.46 10.83 -6.58
CA ALA A 284 -13.94 9.78 -5.69
C ALA A 284 -14.32 10.38 -4.33
N THR A 285 -15.60 10.35 -3.98
CA THR A 285 -16.16 10.96 -2.76
C THR A 285 -16.89 9.92 -1.93
N LEU A 286 -16.48 9.76 -0.68
CA LEU A 286 -17.14 8.93 0.33
C LEU A 286 -17.93 9.85 1.25
N THR A 287 -19.25 9.72 1.28
CA THR A 287 -20.13 10.66 1.99
C THR A 287 -21.26 9.95 2.73
N ASN A 288 -21.70 10.56 3.83
CA ASN A 288 -22.97 10.26 4.50
C ASN A 288 -23.51 11.55 5.15
N ASP A 289 -24.75 11.52 5.62
CA ASP A 289 -25.45 12.70 6.18
C ASP A 289 -25.87 12.51 7.64
N ASP A 290 -25.19 11.63 8.38
CA ASP A 290 -25.46 11.46 9.79
C ASP A 290 -24.87 12.62 10.61
N PHE A 291 -25.59 13.04 11.66
CA PHE A 291 -25.17 14.06 12.62
C PHE A 291 -25.57 13.69 14.04
N ALA A 292 -24.98 14.33 15.03
CA ALA A 292 -25.09 13.91 16.43
C ALA A 292 -26.52 13.84 16.95
N ASN A 293 -27.39 14.76 16.55
CA ASN A 293 -28.79 14.77 16.99
C ASN A 293 -29.74 14.00 16.09
N LYS A 294 -29.25 13.39 14.99
CA LYS A 294 -30.04 12.47 14.16
C LYS A 294 -30.38 11.22 14.96
N LYS A 295 -31.62 10.77 14.86
CA LYS A 295 -32.08 9.56 15.55
C LYS A 295 -31.63 8.31 14.79
N ASN A 296 -31.12 7.32 15.53
CA ASN A 296 -30.90 5.97 15.02
C ASN A 296 -32.24 5.19 14.94
N VAL A 297 -32.19 3.96 14.47
CA VAL A 297 -33.37 3.08 14.31
C VAL A 297 -34.09 2.77 15.62
N PHE A 298 -33.45 3.00 16.77
CA PHE A 298 -34.02 2.79 18.11
C PHE A 298 -34.53 4.11 18.73
N GLY A 299 -34.52 5.23 18.00
CA GLY A 299 -34.96 6.54 18.47
C GLY A 299 -33.96 7.30 19.35
N GLU A 300 -32.73 6.81 19.48
CA GLU A 300 -31.65 7.45 20.25
C GLU A 300 -30.83 8.40 19.38
N ASN A 301 -30.24 9.44 19.99
CA ASN A 301 -29.31 10.31 19.27
C ASN A 301 -28.05 9.53 18.88
N MET A 302 -27.55 9.72 17.68
CA MET A 302 -26.32 9.08 17.21
C MET A 302 -25.08 9.53 18.00
N GLY A 303 -25.09 10.76 18.52
CA GLY A 303 -23.93 11.38 19.14
C GLY A 303 -22.82 11.70 18.13
N THR A 304 -21.81 12.43 18.56
CA THR A 304 -20.70 12.81 17.69
C THR A 304 -20.00 11.59 17.09
N SER A 305 -19.66 10.61 17.91
CA SER A 305 -18.97 9.39 17.44
C SER A 305 -19.81 8.53 16.50
N GLY A 306 -21.15 8.53 16.65
CA GLY A 306 -22.06 7.79 15.77
C GLY A 306 -22.33 8.48 14.43
N SER A 307 -21.95 9.75 14.27
CA SER A 307 -22.27 10.56 13.09
C SER A 307 -21.29 10.38 11.92
N SER A 308 -20.19 9.66 12.10
CA SER A 308 -19.14 9.62 11.07
C SER A 308 -19.60 8.94 9.79
N SER A 309 -19.20 9.52 8.66
CA SER A 309 -19.36 8.90 7.33
C SER A 309 -18.39 7.74 7.13
N CYS A 310 -17.16 7.88 7.60
CA CYS A 310 -16.13 6.86 7.48
C CYS A 310 -15.44 6.60 8.81
N TYR A 311 -15.32 5.32 9.20
CA TYR A 311 -14.62 4.86 10.41
C TYR A 311 -13.41 4.03 10.02
N ILE A 312 -12.23 4.42 10.49
CA ILE A 312 -10.95 3.77 10.20
C ILE A 312 -10.33 3.28 11.51
N TYR A 313 -10.49 1.98 11.78
CA TYR A 313 -9.92 1.29 12.94
C TYR A 313 -8.66 0.49 12.58
N ALA A 314 -8.53 0.09 11.32
CA ALA A 314 -7.48 -0.79 10.82
C ALA A 314 -6.09 -0.14 10.88
N PRO A 315 -5.10 -0.74 11.58
CA PRO A 315 -3.74 -0.22 11.60
C PRO A 315 -3.07 -0.35 10.22
N ASP A 316 -2.03 0.47 10.01
CA ASP A 316 -1.29 0.55 8.74
C ASP A 316 -2.18 0.95 7.54
N PHE A 317 -3.17 1.77 7.79
CA PHE A 317 -4.09 2.27 6.78
C PHE A 317 -3.44 3.35 5.90
N TYR A 318 -3.75 3.31 4.61
CA TYR A 318 -3.36 4.35 3.65
C TYR A 318 -4.55 4.81 2.81
N ALA A 319 -4.67 6.11 2.60
CA ALA A 319 -5.62 6.68 1.64
C ALA A 319 -4.95 7.75 0.78
N GLU A 320 -5.26 7.76 -0.51
CA GLU A 320 -4.78 8.77 -1.46
C GLU A 320 -5.89 9.21 -2.41
N ASN A 321 -5.95 10.53 -2.69
CA ASN A 321 -6.88 11.14 -3.64
C ASN A 321 -8.37 10.92 -3.33
N ILE A 322 -8.75 10.75 -2.06
CA ILE A 322 -10.13 10.52 -1.64
C ILE A 322 -10.71 11.76 -0.97
N THR A 323 -11.96 12.07 -1.30
CA THR A 323 -12.77 13.01 -0.54
C THR A 323 -13.60 12.26 0.51
N PHE A 324 -13.36 12.53 1.79
CA PHE A 324 -14.19 12.13 2.91
C PHE A 324 -15.11 13.29 3.27
N GLU A 325 -16.40 13.10 3.17
CA GLU A 325 -17.38 14.15 3.38
C GLU A 325 -18.44 13.75 4.40
N ASN A 326 -18.88 14.71 5.21
CA ASN A 326 -20.18 14.62 5.85
C ASN A 326 -21.09 15.70 5.26
N SER A 327 -22.13 15.26 4.56
CA SER A 327 -23.05 16.12 3.81
C SER A 327 -24.27 16.60 4.60
N ALA A 328 -24.31 16.39 5.93
CA ALA A 328 -25.42 16.84 6.78
C ALA A 328 -25.57 18.37 6.82
N GLY A 329 -24.52 19.12 6.49
CA GLY A 329 -24.53 20.57 6.54
C GLY A 329 -24.26 21.14 7.96
N PRO A 330 -24.59 22.41 8.22
CA PRO A 330 -24.28 23.10 9.49
C PRO A 330 -25.33 22.77 10.57
N VAL A 331 -25.46 21.52 10.94
CA VAL A 331 -26.50 20.99 11.86
C VAL A 331 -25.95 20.62 13.25
N GLY A 332 -24.75 21.06 13.57
CA GLY A 332 -23.99 20.64 14.76
C GLY A 332 -22.90 19.63 14.40
N GLN A 333 -22.54 18.79 15.37
CA GLN A 333 -21.47 17.79 15.18
C GLN A 333 -21.84 16.78 14.11
N ALA A 334 -20.99 16.67 13.07
CA ALA A 334 -21.19 15.79 11.95
C ALA A 334 -19.83 15.38 11.34
N VAL A 335 -19.35 14.21 11.72
CA VAL A 335 -17.99 13.75 11.43
C VAL A 335 -17.91 13.20 10.00
N ALA A 336 -16.96 13.70 9.20
CA ALA A 336 -16.67 13.13 7.89
C ALA A 336 -15.80 11.87 8.02
N CYS A 337 -14.77 11.91 8.86
CA CYS A 337 -13.87 10.79 9.05
C CYS A 337 -13.46 10.64 10.53
N PHE A 338 -13.71 9.45 11.08
CA PHE A 338 -13.28 9.03 12.40
C PHE A 338 -12.08 8.09 12.24
N VAL A 339 -10.93 8.46 12.78
CA VAL A 339 -9.68 7.70 12.63
C VAL A 339 -9.15 7.32 14.01
N SER A 340 -9.16 6.02 14.34
CA SER A 340 -8.52 5.48 15.54
C SER A 340 -7.35 4.53 15.22
N ALA A 341 -7.12 4.28 13.96
CA ALA A 341 -6.04 3.44 13.46
C ALA A 341 -4.67 3.97 13.90
N ASP A 342 -3.77 3.10 14.33
CA ASP A 342 -2.35 3.44 14.46
C ASP A 342 -1.66 3.35 13.10
N ARG A 343 -0.70 4.24 12.85
CA ARG A 343 0.04 4.36 11.58
C ARG A 343 -0.89 4.59 10.37
N ALA A 344 -1.87 5.49 10.52
CA ALA A 344 -2.74 5.91 9.42
C ALA A 344 -2.09 7.03 8.61
N PHE A 345 -2.04 6.88 7.29
CA PHE A 345 -1.47 7.87 6.39
C PHE A 345 -2.48 8.29 5.32
N PHE A 346 -2.72 9.60 5.23
CA PHE A 346 -3.60 10.23 4.24
C PHE A 346 -2.78 11.17 3.35
N LYS A 347 -2.83 10.97 2.05
CA LYS A 347 -2.12 11.78 1.07
C LYS A 347 -3.08 12.37 0.04
N ASN A 348 -2.97 13.69 -0.18
CA ASN A 348 -3.81 14.40 -1.14
C ASN A 348 -5.32 14.09 -0.97
N CYS A 349 -5.76 13.88 0.27
CA CYS A 349 -7.16 13.64 0.60
C CYS A 349 -7.88 14.94 0.96
N ARG A 350 -9.21 14.93 0.85
CA ARG A 350 -10.05 16.04 1.25
C ARG A 350 -10.98 15.61 2.38
N PHE A 351 -11.11 16.44 3.42
CA PHE A 351 -12.04 16.24 4.52
C PHE A 351 -13.01 17.40 4.54
N LEU A 352 -14.25 17.14 4.16
CA LEU A 352 -15.27 18.16 3.96
C LEU A 352 -16.40 18.03 4.99
N GLY A 353 -16.68 19.12 5.69
CA GLY A 353 -17.73 19.16 6.69
C GLY A 353 -17.95 20.57 7.26
N PHE A 354 -18.50 20.61 8.47
CA PHE A 354 -18.75 21.82 9.22
C PHE A 354 -18.19 21.70 10.64
N GLN A 355 -19.02 21.50 11.66
CA GLN A 355 -18.53 21.24 13.01
C GLN A 355 -18.07 19.79 13.13
N ASP A 356 -16.89 19.57 13.74
CA ASP A 356 -16.33 18.25 14.04
C ASP A 356 -16.02 17.39 12.78
N THR A 357 -15.44 17.97 11.73
CA THR A 357 -15.20 17.28 10.45
C THR A 357 -14.27 16.08 10.55
N LEU A 358 -13.09 16.23 11.19
CA LEU A 358 -12.07 15.19 11.31
C LEU A 358 -11.84 14.81 12.77
N TYR A 359 -12.23 13.59 13.14
CA TYR A 359 -12.07 13.06 14.48
C TYR A 359 -10.85 12.15 14.57
N THR A 360 -9.75 12.68 15.12
CA THR A 360 -8.51 11.94 15.31
C THR A 360 -8.51 11.26 16.68
N TYR A 361 -9.01 10.04 16.74
CA TYR A 361 -9.31 9.32 17.97
C TYR A 361 -8.15 8.42 18.42
N GLY A 362 -8.03 8.21 19.74
CA GLY A 362 -7.20 7.14 20.30
C GLY A 362 -5.84 7.55 20.84
N LYS A 363 -5.54 7.10 22.04
CA LYS A 363 -4.29 7.39 22.76
C LYS A 363 -3.06 6.85 22.04
N GLN A 364 -3.16 5.65 21.47
CA GLN A 364 -2.06 4.97 20.80
C GLN A 364 -2.01 5.26 19.29
N SER A 365 -3.01 5.98 18.77
CA SER A 365 -3.10 6.29 17.35
C SER A 365 -2.09 7.36 16.94
N ARG A 366 -1.30 7.06 15.90
CA ARG A 366 -0.40 7.99 15.19
C ARG A 366 -0.92 8.15 13.77
N GLN A 367 -1.11 9.40 13.36
CA GLN A 367 -1.75 9.74 12.10
C GLN A 367 -0.91 10.77 11.35
N TYR A 368 -0.76 10.59 10.04
CA TYR A 368 -0.03 11.50 9.18
C TYR A 368 -0.89 11.93 8.00
N TYR A 369 -1.02 13.23 7.82
CA TYR A 369 -1.79 13.88 6.76
C TYR A 369 -0.83 14.71 5.91
N GLU A 370 -0.68 14.39 4.64
CA GLU A 370 0.22 15.06 3.71
C GLU A 370 -0.55 15.62 2.52
N ASP A 371 -0.32 16.91 2.23
CA ASP A 371 -0.94 17.60 1.10
C ASP A 371 -2.49 17.52 1.11
N CYS A 372 -3.11 17.38 2.29
CA CYS A 372 -4.55 17.24 2.43
C CYS A 372 -5.26 18.59 2.49
N TYR A 373 -6.51 18.62 2.05
CA TYR A 373 -7.44 19.75 2.23
C TYR A 373 -8.44 19.43 3.33
N ILE A 374 -8.56 20.28 4.33
CA ILE A 374 -9.45 20.07 5.48
C ILE A 374 -10.26 21.33 5.72
N GLU A 375 -11.59 21.21 5.72
CA GLU A 375 -12.48 22.36 5.96
C GLU A 375 -13.49 22.11 7.06
N GLY A 376 -13.92 23.17 7.69
CA GLY A 376 -14.99 23.14 8.69
C GLY A 376 -15.28 24.47 9.35
N THR A 377 -15.97 24.44 10.49
CA THR A 377 -16.38 25.63 11.24
C THR A 377 -15.87 25.63 12.68
N VAL A 378 -16.40 24.76 13.53
CA VAL A 378 -16.07 24.70 14.95
C VAL A 378 -15.42 23.34 15.22
N ASP A 379 -14.22 23.37 15.86
CA ASP A 379 -13.51 22.17 16.31
C ASP A 379 -13.32 21.12 15.20
N PHE A 380 -13.12 21.57 13.97
CA PHE A 380 -13.22 20.69 12.81
C PHE A 380 -12.03 19.73 12.64
N ILE A 381 -10.99 19.83 13.49
CA ILE A 381 -9.97 18.83 13.73
C ILE A 381 -9.92 18.60 15.24
N PHE A 382 -10.38 17.45 15.73
CA PHE A 382 -10.51 17.22 17.16
C PHE A 382 -10.19 15.78 17.57
N GLY A 383 -9.90 15.56 18.85
CA GLY A 383 -9.56 14.24 19.39
C GLY A 383 -8.25 14.24 20.18
N TRP A 384 -7.66 13.04 20.37
CA TRP A 384 -6.49 12.85 21.26
C TRP A 384 -5.40 11.93 20.70
N SER A 385 -5.36 11.70 19.40
CA SER A 385 -4.24 11.01 18.75
C SER A 385 -2.98 11.89 18.73
N THR A 386 -1.83 11.29 18.38
CA THR A 386 -0.70 12.05 17.84
C THR A 386 -0.93 12.22 16.35
N ALA A 387 -1.20 13.43 15.88
CA ALA A 387 -1.48 13.70 14.48
C ALA A 387 -0.56 14.77 13.91
N VAL A 388 0.07 14.47 12.78
CA VAL A 388 0.92 15.38 12.04
C VAL A 388 0.22 15.76 10.74
N PHE A 389 0.12 17.07 10.51
CA PHE A 389 -0.41 17.67 9.29
C PHE A 389 0.74 18.37 8.56
N ASN A 390 1.12 17.86 7.40
CA ASN A 390 2.26 18.37 6.64
C ASN A 390 1.80 18.92 5.29
N ARG A 391 2.09 20.19 5.04
CA ARG A 391 1.68 20.93 3.83
C ARG A 391 0.18 20.88 3.54
N CYS A 392 -0.64 20.80 4.58
CA CYS A 392 -2.08 20.74 4.42
C CYS A 392 -2.67 22.14 4.21
N HIS A 393 -3.76 22.20 3.42
CA HIS A 393 -4.59 23.38 3.28
C HIS A 393 -5.79 23.27 4.22
N ILE A 394 -5.85 24.14 5.22
CA ILE A 394 -6.88 24.13 6.26
C ILE A 394 -7.79 25.35 6.05
N HIS A 395 -9.08 25.12 5.87
CA HIS A 395 -10.02 26.15 5.47
C HIS A 395 -11.17 26.34 6.47
N SER A 396 -11.28 27.51 7.05
CA SER A 396 -12.36 27.90 7.96
C SER A 396 -13.55 28.47 7.19
N LYS A 397 -14.72 27.84 7.29
CA LYS A 397 -15.94 28.25 6.57
C LYS A 397 -16.72 29.34 7.30
N ARG A 398 -16.58 29.45 8.63
CA ARG A 398 -17.21 30.45 9.51
C ARG A 398 -16.31 30.74 10.70
N ASP A 399 -16.68 31.74 11.51
CA ASP A 399 -16.08 31.98 12.80
C ASP A 399 -16.09 30.72 13.67
N GLY A 400 -14.99 30.45 14.38
CA GLY A 400 -14.89 29.24 15.19
C GLY A 400 -13.47 28.86 15.59
N TYR A 401 -13.19 27.57 15.57
CA TYR A 401 -11.94 27.01 16.06
C TYR A 401 -11.44 25.95 15.07
N VAL A 402 -10.18 26.04 14.69
CA VAL A 402 -9.57 25.04 13.80
C VAL A 402 -9.47 23.70 14.52
N THR A 403 -8.91 23.70 15.73
CA THR A 403 -8.68 22.46 16.45
C THR A 403 -9.24 22.46 17.87
N ALA A 404 -9.62 21.26 18.33
CA ALA A 404 -10.00 20.97 19.72
C ALA A 404 -9.31 19.69 20.21
N PRO A 405 -8.00 19.74 20.51
CA PRO A 405 -7.30 18.58 21.04
C PRO A 405 -7.74 18.25 22.47
N SER A 406 -7.66 16.96 22.79
CA SER A 406 -7.86 16.44 24.15
C SER A 406 -6.74 15.46 24.53
N THR A 407 -5.52 15.85 24.24
CA THR A 407 -4.31 15.07 24.51
C THR A 407 -4.28 14.59 25.96
N ASP A 408 -3.97 13.32 26.19
CA ASP A 408 -3.88 12.73 27.53
C ASP A 408 -2.70 13.29 28.32
N GLN A 409 -2.86 13.35 29.64
CA GLN A 409 -1.77 13.72 30.53
C GLN A 409 -0.56 12.80 30.35
N GLY A 410 0.62 13.39 30.22
CA GLY A 410 1.88 12.66 30.05
C GLY A 410 2.17 12.22 28.61
N LYS A 411 1.26 12.42 27.67
CA LYS A 411 1.52 12.16 26.25
C LYS A 411 2.48 13.23 25.71
N LYS A 412 3.53 12.80 25.00
CA LYS A 412 4.60 13.71 24.55
C LYS A 412 4.15 14.66 23.45
N TYR A 413 3.34 14.17 22.50
CA TYR A 413 2.88 14.94 21.36
C TYR A 413 1.36 14.80 21.16
N GLY A 414 0.72 15.93 20.82
CA GLY A 414 -0.66 16.00 20.32
C GLY A 414 -0.68 16.27 18.83
N TYR A 415 -1.21 17.45 18.43
CA TYR A 415 -1.25 17.87 17.03
C TYR A 415 -0.03 18.71 16.67
N VAL A 416 0.56 18.41 15.50
CA VAL A 416 1.66 19.22 14.96
C VAL A 416 1.39 19.51 13.49
N PHE A 417 1.38 20.80 13.14
CA PHE A 417 1.14 21.31 11.78
C PHE A 417 2.46 21.86 11.22
N TYR A 418 2.88 21.34 10.07
CA TYR A 418 4.09 21.78 9.37
C TYR A 418 3.73 22.39 8.03
N ASP A 419 4.24 23.58 7.76
CA ASP A 419 4.15 24.25 6.46
C ASP A 419 2.72 24.30 5.91
N CYS A 420 1.72 24.29 6.80
CA CYS A 420 0.30 24.34 6.44
C CYS A 420 -0.14 25.75 6.07
N LYS A 421 -1.13 25.83 5.17
CA LYS A 421 -1.77 27.09 4.80
C LYS A 421 -3.17 27.17 5.39
N LEU A 422 -3.43 28.21 6.21
CA LEU A 422 -4.75 28.46 6.79
C LEU A 422 -5.45 29.58 6.03
N THR A 423 -6.62 29.29 5.48
CA THR A 423 -7.47 30.23 4.73
C THR A 423 -8.88 30.25 5.29
N ALA A 424 -9.69 31.17 4.82
CA ALA A 424 -11.08 31.26 5.26
C ALA A 424 -12.03 31.73 4.15
N SER A 425 -13.29 31.32 4.27
CA SER A 425 -14.40 31.92 3.54
C SER A 425 -14.62 33.37 3.99
N PRO A 426 -15.26 34.22 3.17
CA PRO A 426 -15.56 35.62 3.52
C PRO A 426 -16.33 35.81 4.83
N GLU A 427 -17.09 34.81 5.25
CA GLU A 427 -17.89 34.81 6.48
C GLU A 427 -17.05 34.54 7.74
N ALA A 428 -15.89 33.92 7.60
CA ALA A 428 -15.01 33.60 8.73
C ALA A 428 -14.02 34.75 8.99
N LYS A 429 -14.26 35.52 10.04
CA LYS A 429 -13.47 36.67 10.45
C LYS A 429 -12.73 36.51 11.77
N LYS A 430 -13.21 35.58 12.61
CA LYS A 430 -12.74 35.40 14.00
C LYS A 430 -12.51 33.93 14.25
N VAL A 431 -11.30 33.44 13.96
CA VAL A 431 -10.95 32.03 14.09
C VAL A 431 -9.79 31.87 15.06
N TYR A 432 -9.93 30.97 16.01
CA TYR A 432 -8.83 30.52 16.87
C TYR A 432 -8.12 29.32 16.25
N LEU A 433 -6.82 29.23 16.44
CA LEU A 433 -6.02 28.06 16.03
C LEU A 433 -6.41 26.81 16.82
N SER A 434 -6.67 26.99 18.12
CA SER A 434 -7.06 25.86 18.98
C SER A 434 -7.80 26.33 20.22
N ARG A 435 -8.61 25.39 20.78
CA ARG A 435 -9.12 25.43 22.16
C ARG A 435 -9.01 24.05 22.82
N PRO A 436 -8.76 23.97 24.15
CA PRO A 436 -8.51 22.70 24.83
C PRO A 436 -9.83 21.98 25.18
N TRP A 437 -10.21 20.97 24.41
CA TRP A 437 -11.39 20.16 24.74
C TRP A 437 -11.23 19.46 26.11
N ARG A 438 -10.00 19.08 26.43
CA ARG A 438 -9.62 18.52 27.75
C ARG A 438 -8.36 19.21 28.28
N PRO A 439 -8.09 19.15 29.63
CA PRO A 439 -6.78 19.53 30.16
C PRO A 439 -5.65 18.78 29.41
N TYR A 440 -4.45 19.36 29.36
CA TYR A 440 -3.26 18.83 28.67
C TYR A 440 -3.34 18.82 27.14
N ALA A 441 -4.35 19.45 26.55
CA ALA A 441 -4.46 19.61 25.10
C ALA A 441 -3.16 20.19 24.49
N GLN A 442 -2.73 19.64 23.34
CA GLN A 442 -1.50 20.08 22.69
C GLN A 442 -1.74 20.36 21.20
N ALA A 443 -1.29 21.54 20.73
CA ALA A 443 -1.24 21.87 19.31
C ALA A 443 -0.04 22.77 19.03
N VAL A 444 0.75 22.43 18.02
CA VAL A 444 1.95 23.16 17.62
C VAL A 444 1.88 23.47 16.12
N PHE A 445 2.06 24.74 15.75
CA PHE A 445 2.09 25.19 14.36
C PHE A 445 3.50 25.61 13.98
N VAL A 446 4.08 24.95 12.99
CA VAL A 446 5.47 25.12 12.55
C VAL A 446 5.50 25.67 11.14
N ARG A 447 6.03 26.85 10.93
CA ARG A 447 6.17 27.53 9.63
C ARG A 447 4.86 27.64 8.84
N CYS A 448 3.73 27.75 9.54
CA CYS A 448 2.43 27.83 8.89
C CYS A 448 2.15 29.23 8.34
N GLU A 449 1.44 29.30 7.21
CA GLU A 449 0.91 30.54 6.64
C GLU A 449 -0.49 30.78 7.19
N LEU A 450 -0.64 31.80 8.04
CA LEU A 450 -1.88 32.13 8.74
C LEU A 450 -2.57 33.34 8.09
N GLY A 451 -3.80 33.12 7.59
CA GLY A 451 -4.61 34.18 6.99
C GLY A 451 -5.15 35.18 8.03
N GLN A 452 -5.58 36.36 7.57
CA GLN A 452 -6.06 37.47 8.40
C GLN A 452 -7.25 37.11 9.31
N HIS A 453 -7.96 36.01 9.05
CA HIS A 453 -9.09 35.55 9.87
C HIS A 453 -8.65 35.00 11.23
N VAL A 454 -7.37 34.65 11.41
CA VAL A 454 -6.83 34.17 12.68
C VAL A 454 -6.73 35.34 13.65
N LEU A 455 -7.45 35.21 14.77
CA LEU A 455 -7.47 36.21 15.82
C LEU A 455 -6.07 36.51 16.39
N PRO A 456 -5.78 37.72 16.80
CA PRO A 456 -4.46 38.08 17.37
C PRO A 456 -4.08 37.20 18.56
N GLU A 457 -5.02 36.84 19.42
CA GLU A 457 -4.80 35.96 20.58
C GLU A 457 -4.42 34.53 20.13
N GLY A 458 -4.88 34.10 18.98
CA GLY A 458 -4.61 32.79 18.36
C GLY A 458 -5.18 31.57 19.09
N TRP A 459 -5.23 31.60 20.40
CA TRP A 459 -5.55 30.49 21.30
C TRP A 459 -6.68 30.85 22.27
N ASN A 460 -7.56 29.88 22.54
CA ASN A 460 -8.67 30.02 23.46
C ASN A 460 -8.52 29.02 24.61
N ASN A 461 -8.98 29.36 25.82
CA ASN A 461 -8.88 28.50 27.00
C ASN A 461 -10.15 27.68 27.29
N TRP A 462 -11.13 27.69 26.36
CA TRP A 462 -12.47 27.05 26.53
C TRP A 462 -13.29 27.67 27.68
N GLY A 463 -13.06 28.94 28.03
CA GLY A 463 -13.66 29.61 29.19
C GLY A 463 -13.22 29.02 30.55
N LYS A 464 -12.12 28.29 30.59
CA LYS A 464 -11.58 27.61 31.77
C LYS A 464 -10.14 28.03 32.01
N LYS A 465 -9.93 28.88 33.01
CA LYS A 465 -8.60 29.42 33.32
C LYS A 465 -7.60 28.34 33.77
N GLU A 466 -8.05 27.25 34.34
CA GLU A 466 -7.24 26.10 34.73
C GLU A 466 -6.56 25.43 33.53
N ASN A 467 -7.18 25.45 32.33
CA ASN A 467 -6.61 24.89 31.12
C ASN A 467 -5.33 25.63 30.67
N GLU A 468 -5.19 26.91 31.01
CA GLU A 468 -3.99 27.70 30.69
C GLU A 468 -2.72 27.15 31.36
N LYS A 469 -2.86 26.41 32.46
CA LYS A 469 -1.74 25.80 33.20
C LYS A 469 -1.30 24.44 32.64
N THR A 470 -2.16 23.78 31.88
CA THR A 470 -1.96 22.39 31.46
C THR A 470 -1.91 22.22 29.94
N ALA A 471 -2.59 23.08 29.18
CA ALA A 471 -2.53 23.04 27.72
C ALA A 471 -1.15 23.51 27.22
N PHE A 472 -0.64 22.85 26.20
CA PHE A 472 0.59 23.24 25.52
C PHE A 472 0.28 23.67 24.09
N TYR A 473 0.25 24.97 23.88
CA TYR A 473 0.05 25.59 22.58
C TYR A 473 1.31 26.34 22.16
N ALA A 474 1.78 26.10 20.94
CA ALA A 474 3.01 26.72 20.49
C ALA A 474 3.00 27.03 18.99
N GLU A 475 3.80 28.01 18.61
CA GLU A 475 4.14 28.34 17.23
C GLU A 475 5.66 28.38 17.05
N TYR A 476 6.10 28.08 15.83
CA TYR A 476 7.47 28.30 15.38
C TYR A 476 7.45 28.88 13.97
N ASP A 477 7.97 30.10 13.82
CA ASP A 477 8.16 30.79 12.54
C ASP A 477 6.91 30.82 11.64
N SER A 478 5.71 30.99 12.24
CA SER A 478 4.47 31.20 11.49
C SER A 478 4.51 32.57 10.79
N ARG A 479 3.90 32.65 9.59
CA ARG A 479 3.90 33.84 8.74
C ARG A 479 2.50 34.16 8.23
N GLY A 480 2.36 35.29 7.54
CA GLY A 480 1.08 35.82 7.02
C GLY A 480 0.41 36.79 7.94
N GLU A 481 -0.72 37.38 7.51
CA GLU A 481 -1.41 38.49 8.21
C GLU A 481 -1.97 38.06 9.57
N GLY A 482 -2.30 36.79 9.76
CA GLY A 482 -2.76 36.23 11.03
C GLY A 482 -1.63 35.84 11.99
N ALA A 483 -0.36 35.91 11.58
CA ALA A 483 0.79 35.60 12.42
C ALA A 483 1.16 36.80 13.29
N ASN A 484 0.69 36.83 14.53
CA ASN A 484 0.96 37.91 15.47
C ASN A 484 1.54 37.38 16.80
N PRO A 485 2.82 37.00 16.85
CA PRO A 485 3.43 36.36 18.03
C PRO A 485 3.40 37.25 19.29
N LYS A 486 3.36 38.57 19.13
CA LYS A 486 3.32 39.51 20.26
C LYS A 486 1.94 39.66 20.92
N ALA A 487 0.87 39.37 20.17
CA ALA A 487 -0.51 39.47 20.66
C ALA A 487 -1.11 38.11 21.04
N ARG A 488 -0.35 37.00 20.90
CA ARG A 488 -0.82 35.68 21.30
C ARG A 488 -1.18 35.59 22.77
N ALA A 489 -2.15 34.75 23.10
CA ALA A 489 -2.55 34.46 24.47
C ALA A 489 -1.33 34.14 25.35
N ALA A 490 -1.28 34.69 26.54
CA ALA A 490 -0.11 34.66 27.43
C ALA A 490 0.32 33.23 27.85
N PHE A 491 -0.59 32.25 27.77
CA PHE A 491 -0.31 30.86 28.09
C PHE A 491 0.24 30.05 26.90
N SER A 492 0.41 30.66 25.73
CA SER A 492 1.01 30.03 24.57
C SER A 492 2.51 30.32 24.46
N HIS A 493 3.19 29.54 23.63
CA HIS A 493 4.63 29.60 23.51
C HIS A 493 5.10 29.91 22.09
N GLN A 494 6.22 30.63 21.99
CA GLN A 494 6.99 30.76 20.76
C GLN A 494 8.23 29.86 20.88
N LEU A 495 8.31 28.78 20.10
CA LEU A 495 9.44 27.87 20.16
C LEU A 495 10.70 28.53 19.58
N LYS A 496 11.85 28.29 20.22
CA LYS A 496 13.15 28.78 19.76
C LYS A 496 13.90 27.78 18.88
N THR A 497 13.50 26.55 18.87
CA THR A 497 14.11 25.44 18.14
C THR A 497 13.06 24.37 17.82
N LEU A 498 13.29 23.61 16.77
CA LEU A 498 12.47 22.44 16.40
C LEU A 498 13.06 21.13 16.89
N LYS A 499 14.14 21.16 17.69
CA LYS A 499 14.73 19.93 18.24
C LYS A 499 13.67 19.13 19.01
N GLY A 500 13.43 17.88 18.56
CA GLY A 500 12.41 16.99 19.09
C GLY A 500 11.02 17.18 18.45
N TYR A 501 10.88 18.08 17.49
CA TYR A 501 9.68 18.27 16.66
C TYR A 501 9.95 17.92 15.19
N GLU A 502 10.96 17.13 14.87
CA GLU A 502 11.10 16.53 13.54
C GLU A 502 9.93 15.54 13.31
N ILE A 503 9.35 15.49 12.10
CA ILE A 503 8.16 14.67 11.81
C ILE A 503 8.42 13.20 12.19
N GLU A 504 9.59 12.69 11.81
CA GLU A 504 10.05 11.35 12.15
C GLU A 504 10.19 11.11 13.65
N THR A 505 10.53 12.13 14.43
CA THR A 505 10.62 12.03 15.89
C THR A 505 9.23 12.04 16.53
N VAL A 506 8.33 12.86 16.02
CA VAL A 506 6.95 12.98 16.54
C VAL A 506 6.17 11.68 16.33
N LEU A 507 6.38 11.02 15.19
CA LEU A 507 5.63 9.82 14.80
C LEU A 507 6.34 8.49 15.09
N ALA A 508 7.63 8.51 15.51
CA ALA A 508 8.43 7.30 15.67
C ALA A 508 7.78 6.23 16.56
N GLY A 509 7.18 6.64 17.69
CA GLY A 509 6.75 5.67 18.70
C GLY A 509 7.91 4.76 19.13
N ASP A 510 7.59 3.55 19.57
CA ASP A 510 8.58 2.53 19.94
C ASP A 510 9.04 1.69 18.74
N ASP A 511 8.28 1.73 17.64
CA ASP A 511 8.52 0.93 16.41
C ASP A 511 9.25 1.71 15.29
N GLY A 512 9.56 3.00 15.51
CA GLY A 512 10.29 3.83 14.57
C GLY A 512 9.50 4.18 13.29
N TRP A 513 8.17 4.23 13.37
CA TRP A 513 7.33 4.55 12.20
C TRP A 513 7.69 5.90 11.58
N ASN A 514 8.05 5.88 10.30
CA ASN A 514 8.43 7.07 9.54
C ASN A 514 7.71 7.11 8.20
N PRO A 515 6.52 7.74 8.12
CA PRO A 515 5.74 7.81 6.89
C PRO A 515 6.41 8.64 5.79
N VAL A 516 7.26 9.61 6.14
CA VAL A 516 7.97 10.45 5.15
C VAL A 516 8.98 9.63 4.36
N LYS A 517 9.75 8.79 5.05
CA LYS A 517 10.76 7.91 4.42
C LYS A 517 10.11 6.71 3.73
N ASN A 518 9.04 6.18 4.30
CA ASN A 518 8.39 4.96 3.84
C ASN A 518 7.17 5.23 2.93
N GLY A 519 6.77 6.50 2.77
CA GLY A 519 5.57 6.88 2.01
C GLY A 519 5.56 6.42 0.56
N ASN A 520 6.71 6.37 -0.09
CA ASN A 520 6.84 5.78 -1.42
C ASN A 520 6.79 4.24 -1.39
N HIS A 521 7.15 3.59 -0.27
CA HIS A 521 7.09 2.14 -0.13
C HIS A 521 5.68 1.60 0.22
N LEU A 522 4.74 2.44 0.65
CA LEU A 522 3.36 2.00 0.91
C LEU A 522 2.60 1.69 -0.38
N LEU A 523 3.02 2.29 -1.51
CA LEU A 523 2.58 1.91 -2.86
C LEU A 523 3.60 0.98 -3.54
N ASP A 524 4.88 1.02 -3.12
CA ASP A 524 6.01 0.27 -3.68
C ASP A 524 6.21 -1.13 -3.06
N VAL A 525 5.35 -1.58 -2.17
CA VAL A 525 5.08 -3.01 -2.06
C VAL A 525 4.33 -3.38 -3.35
N LYS A 526 4.99 -3.11 -4.45
CA LYS A 526 4.63 -3.57 -5.76
C LYS A 526 4.37 -5.05 -5.63
N ARG A 527 3.15 -5.34 -5.77
CA ARG A 527 2.42 -6.54 -6.13
C ARG A 527 3.26 -7.75 -6.37
#